data_c070cb55778acb6220ce97e6a569a275
#
_entry.id   c070cb55778acb6220ce97e6a569a275
#
_cell.length_a   1.000
_cell.length_b   1.000
_cell.length_c   1.000
_cell.angle_alpha   90.00
_cell.angle_beta   90.00
_cell.angle_gamma   90.00
#
_symmetry.space_group_name_H-M   'P 1'
#
loop_
_entity.id
_entity.type
_entity.pdbx_description
1 polymer ?
#
loop_
_entity_poly.entity_id
_entity_poly.type
_entity_poly.pdbx_seq_one_letter_code
_entity_poly.pdbx_strand_id
1 'polypeptide(L)'
;MAESPGITVTVPETVTYGDEFTLVTNEHGITYNSTVLTSGVVSMTYKGVVTAKKAGKAELVVTTAPKTVDGVDYGATTTKVAFDIQKAALTIKANDVEVNLDGDLPETYELVYEGFVNKDKAETVFTDMPVATVNLPEPLTAGTYPIKVSVSEEPENYVVTTVDGTLTVKDGSSVAGVSSKNDKVAYANGNLYVPCGGRVEIYALTGALVGRYEGAVIPVALRTNTLYIVKTQKGAFRLWVK
;
A
#
# COMPACT_ATOMS: atom_id res chain seq x y z
N MET A 1 29.98 -15.42 -56.99
CA MET A 1 29.95 -15.88 -55.60
C MET A 1 28.64 -15.35 -55.00
N ALA A 2 27.75 -16.22 -54.53
CA ALA A 2 26.56 -15.76 -53.86
C ALA A 2 26.97 -15.06 -52.56
N GLU A 3 26.40 -13.90 -52.31
CA GLU A 3 26.64 -13.15 -51.09
C GLU A 3 26.11 -13.97 -49.90
N SER A 4 26.94 -14.19 -48.90
CA SER A 4 26.51 -14.94 -47.69
C SER A 4 25.34 -14.22 -47.02
N PRO A 5 24.27 -14.94 -46.67
CA PRO A 5 23.13 -14.31 -46.01
C PRO A 5 23.57 -13.64 -44.69
N GLY A 6 23.06 -12.46 -44.46
CA GLY A 6 23.31 -11.72 -43.22
C GLY A 6 22.58 -12.31 -42.02
N ILE A 7 23.19 -12.24 -40.84
CA ILE A 7 22.53 -12.59 -39.57
C ILE A 7 21.80 -11.36 -39.07
N THR A 8 20.49 -11.51 -38.85
CA THR A 8 19.67 -10.46 -38.26
C THR A 8 19.50 -10.72 -36.76
N VAL A 9 19.52 -9.64 -35.99
CA VAL A 9 19.31 -9.67 -34.54
C VAL A 9 18.07 -8.83 -34.20
N THR A 10 17.16 -9.41 -33.46
CA THR A 10 15.94 -8.73 -33.06
C THR A 10 15.81 -8.67 -31.53
N VAL A 11 15.17 -7.61 -31.06
CA VAL A 11 14.82 -7.39 -29.65
C VAL A 11 13.30 -7.41 -29.50
N PRO A 12 12.74 -7.65 -28.31
CA PRO A 12 11.31 -7.51 -28.06
C PRO A 12 10.80 -6.12 -28.45
N GLU A 13 9.54 -6.01 -28.86
CA GLU A 13 8.90 -4.75 -29.25
C GLU A 13 8.85 -3.76 -28.07
N THR A 14 8.65 -4.27 -26.87
CA THR A 14 8.66 -3.51 -25.60
C THR A 14 9.62 -4.16 -24.62
N VAL A 15 10.46 -3.34 -24.02
CA VAL A 15 11.36 -3.72 -22.93
C VAL A 15 11.14 -2.78 -21.77
N THR A 16 10.97 -3.32 -20.57
CA THR A 16 10.73 -2.57 -19.34
C THR A 16 11.91 -2.74 -18.38
N TYR A 17 12.17 -1.77 -17.56
CA TYR A 17 13.15 -1.88 -16.47
C TYR A 17 12.91 -3.14 -15.64
N GLY A 18 13.96 -3.93 -15.47
CA GLY A 18 13.90 -5.22 -14.79
C GLY A 18 13.68 -6.42 -15.71
N ASP A 19 13.34 -6.20 -16.99
CA ASP A 19 13.18 -7.30 -17.94
C ASP A 19 14.50 -8.00 -18.22
N GLU A 20 14.41 -9.32 -18.43
CA GLU A 20 15.46 -10.16 -18.94
C GLU A 20 14.94 -10.88 -20.18
N PHE A 21 15.65 -10.78 -21.30
CA PHE A 21 15.28 -11.44 -22.55
C PHE A 21 16.52 -11.93 -23.31
N THR A 22 16.32 -12.88 -24.20
CA THR A 22 17.39 -13.37 -25.08
C THR A 22 17.25 -12.75 -26.45
N LEU A 23 18.37 -12.25 -27.00
CA LEU A 23 18.43 -11.79 -28.39
C LEU A 23 18.03 -12.91 -29.33
N VAL A 24 17.15 -12.61 -30.27
CA VAL A 24 16.70 -13.56 -31.29
C VAL A 24 17.48 -13.30 -32.58
N THR A 25 18.03 -14.36 -33.15
CA THR A 25 18.69 -14.35 -34.49
C THR A 25 17.92 -15.25 -35.43
N ASN A 26 18.05 -14.98 -36.71
CA ASN A 26 17.46 -15.80 -37.78
C ASN A 26 18.11 -17.19 -37.90
N GLU A 27 19.21 -17.46 -37.20
CA GLU A 27 19.95 -18.73 -37.30
C GLU A 27 20.23 -19.34 -35.91
N HIS A 28 20.21 -20.66 -35.82
CA HIS A 28 20.44 -21.41 -34.59
C HIS A 28 21.94 -21.55 -34.26
N GLY A 29 22.26 -21.55 -32.98
CA GLY A 29 23.60 -21.91 -32.47
C GLY A 29 24.66 -20.89 -32.74
N ILE A 30 24.31 -19.63 -32.96
CA ILE A 30 25.26 -18.53 -33.13
C ILE A 30 25.76 -18.08 -31.73
N THR A 31 27.07 -17.92 -31.63
CA THR A 31 27.71 -17.33 -30.46
C THR A 31 27.90 -15.85 -30.68
N TYR A 32 27.61 -15.08 -29.65
CA TYR A 32 27.72 -13.63 -29.67
C TYR A 32 28.99 -13.16 -28.96
N ASN A 33 29.72 -12.23 -29.59
CA ASN A 33 30.53 -11.28 -28.85
C ASN A 33 29.77 -9.98 -28.84
N SER A 34 29.53 -9.41 -27.64
CA SER A 34 28.82 -8.16 -27.52
C SER A 34 29.60 -7.11 -26.81
N THR A 35 29.49 -5.91 -27.30
CA THR A 35 29.92 -4.71 -26.58
C THR A 35 28.70 -3.89 -26.22
N VAL A 36 28.48 -3.69 -24.92
CA VAL A 36 27.45 -2.79 -24.42
C VAL A 36 27.95 -1.36 -24.57
N LEU A 37 27.31 -0.55 -25.44
CA LEU A 37 27.67 0.85 -25.65
C LEU A 37 27.12 1.75 -24.55
N THR A 38 25.93 1.45 -24.01
CA THR A 38 25.31 2.16 -22.91
C THR A 38 25.57 1.43 -21.60
N SER A 39 26.80 1.57 -21.09
CA SER A 39 27.19 0.98 -19.80
C SER A 39 26.29 1.46 -18.67
N GLY A 40 25.81 0.51 -17.83
CA GLY A 40 24.89 0.80 -16.71
C GLY A 40 23.40 0.78 -17.08
N VAL A 41 23.02 0.91 -18.35
CA VAL A 41 21.62 0.84 -18.80
C VAL A 41 21.20 -0.60 -19.09
N VAL A 42 22.08 -1.36 -19.74
CA VAL A 42 21.89 -2.79 -20.01
C VAL A 42 23.16 -3.57 -19.69
N SER A 43 22.98 -4.86 -19.47
CA SER A 43 24.08 -5.85 -19.53
C SER A 43 23.70 -7.00 -20.42
N MET A 44 24.67 -7.69 -21.02
CA MET A 44 24.44 -8.86 -21.84
C MET A 44 25.43 -9.97 -21.49
N THR A 45 24.95 -11.20 -21.46
CA THR A 45 25.78 -12.39 -21.30
C THR A 45 26.28 -12.90 -22.65
N TYR A 46 27.31 -13.76 -22.63
CA TYR A 46 27.80 -14.42 -23.86
C TYR A 46 26.77 -15.35 -24.53
N LYS A 47 25.67 -15.67 -23.83
CA LYS A 47 24.53 -16.45 -24.37
C LYS A 47 23.46 -15.58 -25.02
N GLY A 48 23.70 -14.27 -25.14
CA GLY A 48 22.72 -13.34 -25.72
C GLY A 48 21.60 -12.93 -24.77
N VAL A 49 21.70 -13.25 -23.47
CA VAL A 49 20.71 -12.82 -22.48
C VAL A 49 21.01 -11.37 -22.09
N VAL A 50 20.07 -10.49 -22.35
CA VAL A 50 20.09 -9.05 -22.05
C VAL A 50 19.27 -8.78 -20.80
N THR A 51 19.82 -8.00 -19.87
CA THR A 51 19.11 -7.53 -18.67
C THR A 51 18.98 -6.01 -18.74
N ALA A 52 17.76 -5.50 -18.62
CA ALA A 52 17.42 -4.07 -18.56
C ALA A 52 17.65 -3.53 -17.14
N LYS A 53 18.73 -2.76 -16.94
CA LYS A 53 19.19 -2.26 -15.63
C LYS A 53 18.79 -0.83 -15.31
N LYS A 54 18.35 -0.08 -16.32
CA LYS A 54 17.94 1.32 -16.18
C LYS A 54 16.99 1.68 -17.31
N ALA A 55 15.96 2.48 -17.01
CA ALA A 55 15.10 3.06 -18.03
C ALA A 55 15.85 4.04 -18.91
N GLY A 56 15.50 4.09 -20.19
CA GLY A 56 16.12 4.97 -21.17
C GLY A 56 16.62 4.25 -22.40
N LYS A 57 17.46 4.92 -23.19
CA LYS A 57 17.99 4.38 -24.44
C LYS A 57 19.11 3.39 -24.21
N ALA A 58 18.98 2.21 -24.80
CA ALA A 58 19.98 1.15 -24.79
C ALA A 58 20.57 0.94 -26.18
N GLU A 59 21.88 0.75 -26.25
CA GLU A 59 22.59 0.41 -27.47
C GLU A 59 23.57 -0.72 -27.21
N LEU A 60 23.52 -1.73 -28.09
CA LEU A 60 24.42 -2.89 -28.11
C LEU A 60 25.05 -3.01 -29.48
N VAL A 61 26.32 -3.44 -29.52
CA VAL A 61 26.93 -3.95 -30.74
C VAL A 61 27.08 -5.45 -30.59
N VAL A 62 26.43 -6.18 -31.48
CA VAL A 62 26.45 -7.63 -31.50
C VAL A 62 27.30 -8.08 -32.69
N THR A 63 28.36 -8.81 -32.41
CA THR A 63 29.23 -9.40 -33.43
C THR A 63 29.08 -10.91 -33.37
N THR A 64 28.81 -11.51 -34.53
CA THR A 64 28.74 -12.96 -34.67
C THR A 64 29.99 -13.49 -35.36
N ALA A 65 30.44 -14.67 -34.95
CA ALA A 65 31.54 -15.35 -35.68
C ALA A 65 31.01 -16.00 -36.96
N PRO A 66 31.86 -16.17 -37.98
CA PRO A 66 31.49 -16.94 -39.18
C PRO A 66 31.08 -18.35 -38.77
N LYS A 67 30.04 -18.87 -39.43
CA LYS A 67 29.53 -20.24 -39.16
C LYS A 67 28.91 -20.84 -40.42
N THR A 68 29.13 -22.11 -40.64
CA THR A 68 28.42 -22.91 -41.65
C THR A 68 27.22 -23.60 -40.96
N VAL A 69 26.01 -23.37 -41.46
CA VAL A 69 24.77 -24.01 -40.98
C VAL A 69 24.08 -24.64 -42.18
N ASP A 70 23.80 -25.93 -42.11
CA ASP A 70 23.15 -26.70 -43.17
C ASP A 70 23.76 -26.53 -44.59
N GLY A 71 25.10 -26.40 -44.60
CA GLY A 71 25.85 -26.24 -45.85
C GLY A 71 25.86 -24.80 -46.41
N VAL A 72 25.31 -23.84 -45.68
CA VAL A 72 25.37 -22.40 -46.02
C VAL A 72 26.41 -21.71 -45.14
N ASP A 73 27.32 -20.99 -45.75
CA ASP A 73 28.34 -20.23 -45.06
C ASP A 73 27.83 -18.83 -44.70
N TYR A 74 27.71 -18.55 -43.41
CA TYR A 74 27.40 -17.24 -42.84
C TYR A 74 28.69 -16.52 -42.46
N GLY A 75 28.90 -15.33 -43.00
CA GLY A 75 30.06 -14.48 -42.64
C GLY A 75 29.92 -13.88 -41.25
N ALA A 76 31.03 -13.38 -40.70
CA ALA A 76 30.99 -12.57 -39.50
C ALA A 76 30.16 -11.31 -39.74
N THR A 77 29.25 -11.01 -38.86
CA THR A 77 28.37 -9.83 -38.94
C THR A 77 28.51 -8.98 -37.70
N THR A 78 28.52 -7.66 -37.86
CA THR A 78 28.44 -6.72 -36.75
C THR A 78 27.18 -5.90 -36.91
N THR A 79 26.27 -6.01 -35.95
CA THR A 79 24.98 -5.31 -35.96
C THR A 79 24.87 -4.41 -34.73
N LYS A 80 24.53 -3.14 -34.96
CA LYS A 80 24.14 -2.22 -33.88
C LYS A 80 22.63 -2.37 -33.62
N VAL A 81 22.28 -2.66 -32.37
CA VAL A 81 20.92 -2.81 -31.91
C VAL A 81 20.63 -1.68 -30.92
N ALA A 82 19.61 -0.89 -31.18
CA ALA A 82 19.14 0.19 -30.32
C ALA A 82 17.68 -0.02 -29.98
N PHE A 83 17.32 0.22 -28.71
CA PHE A 83 15.94 0.12 -28.22
C PHE A 83 15.75 0.98 -26.98
N ASP A 84 14.48 1.29 -26.68
CA ASP A 84 14.12 2.05 -25.48
C ASP A 84 13.64 1.11 -24.38
N ILE A 85 14.15 1.33 -23.16
CA ILE A 85 13.71 0.65 -21.96
C ILE A 85 12.70 1.54 -21.24
N GLN A 86 11.47 1.06 -21.13
CA GLN A 86 10.38 1.72 -20.43
C GLN A 86 10.62 1.69 -18.92
N LYS A 87 10.08 2.68 -18.19
CA LYS A 87 10.00 2.63 -16.73
C LYS A 87 9.06 1.52 -16.27
N ALA A 88 9.39 0.85 -15.17
CA ALA A 88 8.49 -0.13 -14.55
C ALA A 88 7.34 0.55 -13.78
N ALA A 89 6.19 -0.08 -13.70
CA ALA A 89 5.08 0.41 -12.90
C ALA A 89 5.32 0.12 -11.42
N LEU A 90 5.12 1.13 -10.55
CA LEU A 90 5.20 1.00 -9.11
C LEU A 90 3.94 1.60 -8.49
N THR A 91 3.21 0.81 -7.71
CA THR A 91 2.04 1.28 -6.97
C THR A 91 2.40 1.46 -5.50
N ILE A 92 2.05 2.61 -4.94
CA ILE A 92 2.20 2.93 -3.52
C ILE A 92 0.82 3.14 -2.93
N LYS A 93 0.44 2.29 -1.98
CA LYS A 93 -0.87 2.30 -1.35
C LYS A 93 -0.75 2.59 0.14
N ALA A 94 -1.58 3.49 0.68
CA ALA A 94 -1.75 3.62 2.12
C ALA A 94 -2.74 2.56 2.63
N ASN A 95 -2.43 1.94 3.77
CA ASN A 95 -3.35 1.02 4.44
C ASN A 95 -4.52 1.77 5.05
N ASP A 96 -5.69 1.10 5.08
CA ASP A 96 -6.84 1.59 5.82
C ASP A 96 -6.61 1.46 7.33
N VAL A 97 -7.07 2.45 8.08
CA VAL A 97 -6.91 2.51 9.54
C VAL A 97 -8.25 2.80 10.19
N GLU A 98 -8.53 2.14 11.31
CA GLU A 98 -9.70 2.40 12.14
C GLU A 98 -9.27 2.84 13.53
N VAL A 99 -9.85 3.93 14.03
CA VAL A 99 -9.64 4.46 15.38
C VAL A 99 -10.98 4.82 16.02
N ASN A 100 -11.03 4.86 17.34
CA ASN A 100 -12.17 5.44 18.04
C ASN A 100 -11.94 6.94 18.25
N LEU A 101 -13.01 7.71 18.33
CA LEU A 101 -12.98 9.17 18.50
C LEU A 101 -12.25 9.61 19.79
N ASP A 102 -12.29 8.75 20.83
CA ASP A 102 -11.63 8.92 22.12
C ASP A 102 -10.25 8.21 22.19
N GLY A 103 -9.80 7.61 21.10
CA GLY A 103 -8.53 6.90 21.01
C GLY A 103 -7.40 7.76 20.43
N ASP A 104 -6.18 7.27 20.55
CA ASP A 104 -5.01 7.94 19.98
C ASP A 104 -4.98 7.75 18.46
N LEU A 105 -4.67 8.83 17.75
CA LEU A 105 -4.40 8.79 16.31
C LEU A 105 -2.99 8.24 16.08
N PRO A 106 -2.77 7.44 15.01
CA PRO A 106 -1.43 7.02 14.66
C PRO A 106 -0.57 8.22 14.25
N GLU A 107 0.67 8.24 14.69
CA GLU A 107 1.65 9.27 14.30
C GLU A 107 2.06 9.13 12.82
N THR A 108 2.01 7.90 12.30
CA THR A 108 2.37 7.58 10.90
C THR A 108 1.40 6.58 10.31
N TYR A 109 1.24 6.63 8.99
CA TYR A 109 0.41 5.69 8.22
C TYR A 109 1.30 4.79 7.38
N GLU A 110 1.03 3.48 7.43
CA GLU A 110 1.83 2.48 6.72
C GLU A 110 1.55 2.53 5.22
N LEU A 111 2.64 2.46 4.43
CA LEU A 111 2.61 2.38 2.98
C LEU A 111 3.02 0.99 2.49
N VAL A 112 2.27 0.45 1.55
CA VAL A 112 2.54 -0.80 0.85
C VAL A 112 3.01 -0.48 -0.56
N TYR A 113 4.06 -1.16 -1.02
CA TYR A 113 4.69 -0.96 -2.31
C TYR A 113 4.53 -2.22 -3.16
N GLU A 114 3.99 -2.09 -4.36
CA GLU A 114 3.79 -3.18 -5.31
C GLU A 114 4.41 -2.82 -6.67
N GLY A 115 5.24 -3.72 -7.21
CA GLY A 115 5.87 -3.54 -8.52
C GLY A 115 7.37 -3.27 -8.50
N PHE A 116 8.05 -3.37 -7.36
CA PHE A 116 9.52 -3.34 -7.37
C PHE A 116 10.10 -4.52 -8.15
N VAL A 117 11.07 -4.22 -9.00
CA VAL A 117 11.85 -5.19 -9.78
C VAL A 117 13.32 -5.14 -9.37
N ASN A 118 14.16 -6.02 -9.91
CA ASN A 118 15.61 -6.06 -9.63
C ASN A 118 16.01 -6.14 -8.15
N LYS A 119 15.09 -6.57 -7.25
CA LYS A 119 15.27 -6.56 -5.79
C LYS A 119 15.36 -5.16 -5.20
N ASP A 120 14.83 -4.16 -5.89
CA ASP A 120 14.73 -2.80 -5.40
C ASP A 120 13.86 -2.71 -4.14
N LYS A 121 14.15 -1.69 -3.34
CA LYS A 121 13.40 -1.35 -2.12
C LYS A 121 13.14 0.14 -2.10
N ALA A 122 12.15 0.56 -1.34
CA ALA A 122 11.78 1.96 -1.22
C ALA A 122 12.98 2.84 -0.85
N GLU A 123 13.80 2.40 0.13
CA GLU A 123 14.98 3.15 0.61
C GLU A 123 16.10 3.31 -0.43
N THR A 124 16.08 2.47 -1.49
CA THR A 124 17.07 2.54 -2.58
C THR A 124 16.54 3.27 -3.81
N VAL A 125 15.23 3.35 -3.95
CA VAL A 125 14.54 3.94 -5.11
C VAL A 125 14.19 5.40 -4.88
N PHE A 126 13.79 5.77 -3.66
CA PHE A 126 13.40 7.13 -3.31
C PHE A 126 14.51 7.84 -2.55
N THR A 127 14.84 9.06 -2.98
CA THR A 127 15.72 9.96 -2.21
C THR A 127 14.96 10.50 -0.99
N ASP A 128 13.73 10.97 -1.24
CA ASP A 128 12.79 11.37 -0.20
C ASP A 128 11.67 10.35 -0.13
N MET A 129 11.53 9.69 1.02
CA MET A 129 10.53 8.64 1.20
C MET A 129 9.11 9.17 0.99
N PRO A 130 8.25 8.41 0.28
CA PRO A 130 6.83 8.72 0.21
C PRO A 130 6.20 8.85 1.59
N VAL A 131 5.28 9.80 1.73
CA VAL A 131 4.59 10.06 2.99
C VAL A 131 3.09 9.90 2.83
N ALA A 132 2.44 9.41 3.88
CA ALA A 132 1.00 9.36 3.98
C ALA A 132 0.50 10.36 5.04
N THR A 133 -0.48 11.19 4.67
CA THR A 133 -1.03 12.24 5.53
C THR A 133 -2.55 12.23 5.51
N VAL A 134 -3.15 12.67 6.61
CA VAL A 134 -4.61 12.85 6.71
C VAL A 134 -4.89 14.29 7.14
N ASN A 135 -5.86 14.91 6.49
CA ASN A 135 -6.37 16.21 6.92
C ASN A 135 -7.61 15.99 7.78
N LEU A 136 -7.52 16.29 9.07
CA LEU A 136 -8.58 16.08 10.04
C LEU A 136 -9.23 17.40 10.46
N PRO A 137 -10.56 17.42 10.69
CA PRO A 137 -11.24 18.59 11.23
C PRO A 137 -10.86 18.82 12.69
N GLU A 138 -10.94 20.07 13.12
CA GLU A 138 -10.78 20.44 14.52
C GLU A 138 -12.06 21.15 15.03
N PRO A 139 -12.82 20.56 15.95
CA PRO A 139 -12.55 19.29 16.65
C PRO A 139 -12.73 18.05 15.78
N LEU A 140 -12.00 16.96 16.10
CA LEU A 140 -12.15 15.68 15.44
C LEU A 140 -13.59 15.15 15.59
N THR A 141 -14.15 14.63 14.51
CA THR A 141 -15.49 14.04 14.49
C THR A 141 -15.44 12.62 13.94
N ALA A 142 -16.44 11.81 14.30
CA ALA A 142 -16.61 10.49 13.71
C ALA A 142 -16.91 10.61 12.22
N GLY A 143 -16.26 9.77 11.40
CA GLY A 143 -16.37 9.82 9.95
C GLY A 143 -15.25 9.09 9.25
N THR A 144 -15.17 9.24 7.93
CA THR A 144 -14.12 8.68 7.09
C THR A 144 -13.29 9.80 6.47
N TYR A 145 -11.97 9.68 6.54
CA TYR A 145 -11.02 10.66 6.07
C TYR A 145 -10.00 9.99 5.14
N PRO A 146 -9.69 10.57 3.97
CA PRO A 146 -8.71 9.98 3.07
C PRO A 146 -7.29 10.09 3.65
N ILE A 147 -6.55 8.99 3.61
CA ILE A 147 -5.12 8.95 3.87
C ILE A 147 -4.41 9.20 2.55
N LYS A 148 -3.94 10.42 2.34
CA LYS A 148 -3.32 10.88 1.09
C LYS A 148 -1.89 10.42 0.99
N VAL A 149 -1.54 9.74 -0.11
CA VAL A 149 -0.16 9.38 -0.43
C VAL A 149 0.48 10.47 -1.27
N SER A 150 1.64 10.95 -0.84
CA SER A 150 2.42 11.97 -1.55
C SER A 150 3.82 11.47 -1.86
N VAL A 151 4.28 11.72 -3.08
CA VAL A 151 5.62 11.43 -3.57
C VAL A 151 6.22 12.74 -4.05
N SER A 152 7.40 13.10 -3.53
CA SER A 152 8.06 14.37 -3.85
C SER A 152 8.68 14.37 -5.24
N GLU A 153 9.32 13.25 -5.63
CA GLU A 153 9.96 13.10 -6.93
C GLU A 153 9.68 11.71 -7.51
N GLU A 154 9.44 11.67 -8.81
CA GLU A 154 9.25 10.41 -9.53
C GLU A 154 10.60 9.70 -9.72
N PRO A 155 10.75 8.42 -9.31
CA PRO A 155 12.00 7.69 -9.45
C PRO A 155 12.41 7.54 -10.92
N GLU A 156 13.72 7.43 -11.15
CA GLU A 156 14.28 7.37 -12.50
C GLU A 156 13.75 6.18 -13.30
N ASN A 157 13.61 5.01 -12.65
CA ASN A 157 13.27 3.74 -13.30
C ASN A 157 11.81 3.33 -13.15
N TYR A 158 10.98 4.11 -12.46
CA TYR A 158 9.59 3.77 -12.17
C TYR A 158 8.62 4.87 -12.59
N VAL A 159 7.43 4.46 -13.01
CA VAL A 159 6.24 5.31 -13.07
C VAL A 159 5.41 5.00 -11.83
N VAL A 160 5.21 6.00 -10.97
CA VAL A 160 4.53 5.81 -9.68
C VAL A 160 3.04 6.09 -9.82
N THR A 161 2.23 5.16 -9.31
CA THR A 161 0.80 5.34 -9.09
C THR A 161 0.52 5.30 -7.60
N THR A 162 -0.16 6.31 -7.06
CA THR A 162 -0.55 6.35 -5.65
C THR A 162 -2.00 5.93 -5.46
N VAL A 163 -2.26 5.18 -4.39
CA VAL A 163 -3.61 4.77 -3.97
C VAL A 163 -3.80 5.23 -2.54
N ASP A 164 -4.78 6.12 -2.35
CA ASP A 164 -5.13 6.63 -1.03
C ASP A 164 -5.75 5.52 -0.17
N GLY A 165 -5.47 5.53 1.13
CA GLY A 165 -6.15 4.73 2.14
C GLY A 165 -7.30 5.51 2.79
N THR A 166 -7.93 4.91 3.77
CA THR A 166 -9.05 5.49 4.52
C THR A 166 -8.79 5.39 6.02
N LEU A 167 -8.86 6.53 6.72
CA LEU A 167 -8.97 6.57 8.17
C LEU A 167 -10.44 6.61 8.54
N THR A 168 -10.92 5.59 9.24
CA THR A 168 -12.27 5.54 9.80
C THR A 168 -12.22 5.88 11.28
N VAL A 169 -12.74 7.05 11.63
CA VAL A 169 -12.94 7.45 13.03
C VAL A 169 -14.32 7.02 13.47
N LYS A 170 -14.37 6.04 14.36
CA LYS A 170 -15.62 5.53 14.92
C LYS A 170 -16.03 6.37 16.13
N ASP A 171 -17.32 6.65 16.25
CA ASP A 171 -17.86 7.24 17.45
C ASP A 171 -17.55 6.31 18.64
N GLY A 172 -16.78 6.79 19.64
CA GLY A 172 -16.24 6.02 20.76
C GLY A 172 -17.27 5.35 21.68
N SER A 173 -18.52 5.34 21.25
CA SER A 173 -19.66 4.73 21.96
C SER A 173 -19.82 3.22 21.74
N SER A 174 -18.87 2.52 21.13
CA SER A 174 -18.99 1.06 21.02
C SER A 174 -18.17 0.33 22.09
N VAL A 175 -18.75 0.15 23.24
CA VAL A 175 -18.42 -1.04 24.06
C VAL A 175 -18.77 -2.24 23.18
N ALA A 176 -17.75 -2.99 22.73
CA ALA A 176 -17.95 -4.22 21.99
C ALA A 176 -18.94 -5.10 22.79
N GLY A 177 -20.13 -5.34 22.25
CA GLY A 177 -21.07 -6.30 22.81
C GLY A 177 -22.48 -5.78 23.15
N VAL A 178 -22.93 -4.62 22.66
CA VAL A 178 -24.34 -4.25 22.83
C VAL A 178 -25.01 -3.90 21.52
N SER A 179 -25.51 -4.92 20.88
CA SER A 179 -26.48 -4.81 19.79
C SER A 179 -27.89 -4.77 20.34
N SER A 180 -28.52 -3.62 20.37
CA SER A 180 -29.90 -3.41 19.93
C SER A 180 -30.35 -1.97 20.22
N LYS A 181 -31.07 -1.40 19.28
CA LYS A 181 -31.57 0.00 19.27
C LYS A 181 -32.46 0.40 20.48
N ASN A 182 -32.74 -0.50 21.40
CA ASN A 182 -33.69 -0.28 22.50
C ASN A 182 -33.13 -0.48 23.92
N ASP A 183 -31.85 -0.76 24.12
CA ASP A 183 -31.29 -1.10 25.44
C ASP A 183 -30.42 0.02 26.06
N LYS A 184 -30.62 1.28 25.67
CA LYS A 184 -29.84 2.40 26.24
C LYS A 184 -30.36 2.80 27.59
N VAL A 185 -29.50 2.78 28.60
CA VAL A 185 -29.76 3.45 29.89
C VAL A 185 -29.74 4.96 29.66
N ALA A 186 -30.78 5.66 30.13
CA ALA A 186 -30.91 7.10 30.00
C ALA A 186 -31.20 7.76 31.34
N TYR A 187 -30.82 9.04 31.47
CA TYR A 187 -31.18 9.82 32.68
C TYR A 187 -31.84 11.12 32.25
N ALA A 188 -33.04 11.34 32.79
CA ALA A 188 -33.80 12.55 32.54
C ALA A 188 -34.72 12.86 33.72
N ASN A 189 -34.90 14.13 34.05
CA ASN A 189 -35.84 14.61 35.07
C ASN A 189 -35.69 13.90 36.44
N GLY A 190 -34.41 13.64 36.85
CA GLY A 190 -34.14 12.96 38.11
C GLY A 190 -34.39 11.46 38.14
N ASN A 191 -34.67 10.85 36.98
CA ASN A 191 -34.91 9.42 36.86
C ASN A 191 -33.90 8.75 35.92
N LEU A 192 -33.42 7.59 36.34
CA LEU A 192 -32.65 6.66 35.52
C LEU A 192 -33.61 5.67 34.85
N TYR A 193 -33.59 5.61 33.54
CA TYR A 193 -34.38 4.69 32.72
C TYR A 193 -33.54 3.50 32.31
N VAL A 194 -33.96 2.31 32.69
CA VAL A 194 -33.29 1.04 32.42
C VAL A 194 -34.27 0.14 31.65
N PRO A 195 -34.15 0.00 30.34
CA PRO A 195 -35.16 -0.64 29.49
C PRO A 195 -35.50 -2.10 29.88
N CYS A 196 -34.54 -2.82 30.45
CA CYS A 196 -34.77 -4.20 30.90
C CYS A 196 -35.22 -4.33 32.36
N GLY A 197 -35.24 -3.22 33.11
CA GLY A 197 -35.51 -3.29 34.53
C GLY A 197 -34.52 -4.13 35.34
N GLY A 198 -34.94 -4.57 36.54
CA GLY A 198 -34.15 -5.45 37.39
C GLY A 198 -33.09 -4.73 38.25
N ARG A 199 -32.10 -5.48 38.75
CA ARG A 199 -31.04 -4.93 39.63
C ARG A 199 -30.10 -4.03 38.86
N VAL A 200 -29.87 -2.85 39.43
CA VAL A 200 -29.02 -1.81 38.87
C VAL A 200 -28.02 -1.34 39.94
N GLU A 201 -26.74 -1.26 39.57
CA GLU A 201 -25.68 -0.68 40.40
C GLU A 201 -25.09 0.51 39.66
N ILE A 202 -24.96 1.65 40.33
CA ILE A 202 -24.36 2.87 39.76
C ILE A 202 -23.02 3.13 40.44
N TYR A 203 -21.99 3.34 39.64
CA TYR A 203 -20.65 3.63 40.11
C TYR A 203 -20.16 4.98 39.55
N ALA A 204 -19.41 5.70 40.35
CA ALA A 204 -18.58 6.81 39.87
C ALA A 204 -17.40 6.27 39.06
N LEU A 205 -16.78 7.10 38.23
CA LEU A 205 -15.56 6.72 37.48
C LEU A 205 -14.41 6.25 38.38
N THR A 206 -14.34 6.70 39.61
CA THR A 206 -13.37 6.25 40.63
C THR A 206 -13.59 4.80 41.08
N GLY A 207 -14.64 4.12 40.60
CA GLY A 207 -15.05 2.81 41.06
C GLY A 207 -15.91 2.81 42.33
N ALA A 208 -16.14 3.99 42.94
CA ALA A 208 -16.98 4.09 44.12
C ALA A 208 -18.45 3.80 43.79
N LEU A 209 -19.07 2.94 44.57
CA LEU A 209 -20.51 2.65 44.45
C LEU A 209 -21.35 3.86 44.87
N VAL A 210 -22.16 4.37 43.96
CA VAL A 210 -23.11 5.47 44.22
C VAL A 210 -24.39 4.92 44.83
N GLY A 211 -24.88 3.77 44.34
CA GLY A 211 -26.08 3.13 44.89
C GLY A 211 -26.44 1.83 44.14
N ARG A 212 -27.36 1.07 44.80
CA ARG A 212 -27.99 -0.13 44.24
C ARG A 212 -29.47 0.09 44.22
N TYR A 213 -30.10 -0.22 43.10
CA TYR A 213 -31.47 0.03 42.82
C TYR A 213 -32.13 -1.18 42.12
N GLU A 214 -33.43 -1.17 42.03
CA GLU A 214 -34.18 -2.17 41.27
C GLU A 214 -35.36 -1.50 40.56
N GLY A 215 -35.55 -1.84 39.28
CA GLY A 215 -36.63 -1.29 38.47
C GLY A 215 -36.24 -0.84 37.08
N ALA A 216 -37.24 -0.45 36.29
CA ALA A 216 -37.05 0.09 34.95
C ALA A 216 -36.98 1.62 34.93
N VAL A 217 -37.58 2.28 35.90
CA VAL A 217 -37.53 3.74 36.14
C VAL A 217 -37.13 3.94 37.58
N ILE A 218 -35.97 4.50 37.82
CA ILE A 218 -35.36 4.60 39.15
C ILE A 218 -35.15 6.07 39.47
N PRO A 219 -35.89 6.61 40.46
CA PRO A 219 -35.63 7.96 40.95
C PRO A 219 -34.29 8.00 41.67
N VAL A 220 -33.35 8.76 41.15
CA VAL A 220 -32.01 8.91 41.72
C VAL A 220 -31.43 10.29 41.39
N ALA A 221 -30.89 10.96 42.38
CA ALA A 221 -30.21 12.24 42.18
C ALA A 221 -28.75 12.00 41.77
N LEU A 222 -28.43 12.18 40.47
CA LEU A 222 -27.08 12.14 39.95
C LEU A 222 -26.56 13.56 39.68
N ARG A 223 -25.27 13.77 39.87
CA ARG A 223 -24.66 15.10 39.63
C ARG A 223 -24.58 15.34 38.13
N THR A 224 -24.91 16.55 37.69
CA THR A 224 -24.71 17.01 36.31
C THR A 224 -23.24 17.12 35.95
N ASN A 225 -22.95 17.10 34.67
CA ASN A 225 -21.60 17.11 34.11
C ASN A 225 -20.71 15.98 34.68
N THR A 226 -21.27 14.83 34.92
CA THR A 226 -20.58 13.69 35.53
C THR A 226 -20.88 12.41 34.77
N LEU A 227 -19.80 11.62 34.53
CA LEU A 227 -19.90 10.30 33.94
C LEU A 227 -20.05 9.23 35.04
N TYR A 228 -20.99 8.36 34.85
CA TYR A 228 -21.27 7.19 35.72
C TYR A 228 -21.19 5.89 34.95
N ILE A 229 -20.85 4.82 35.64
CA ILE A 229 -21.00 3.44 35.13
C ILE A 229 -22.27 2.83 35.75
N VAL A 230 -23.22 2.45 34.91
CA VAL A 230 -24.45 1.79 35.30
C VAL A 230 -24.36 0.32 34.95
N LYS A 231 -24.30 -0.55 35.96
CA LYS A 231 -24.24 -1.99 35.80
C LYS A 231 -25.63 -2.58 35.97
N THR A 232 -26.07 -3.36 35.00
CA THR A 232 -27.34 -4.05 34.96
C THR A 232 -27.15 -5.56 34.75
N GLN A 233 -28.21 -6.35 34.74
CA GLN A 233 -28.15 -7.77 34.39
C GLN A 233 -27.65 -8.02 32.94
N LYS A 234 -27.82 -7.05 32.04
CA LYS A 234 -27.42 -7.13 30.64
C LYS A 234 -26.00 -6.59 30.37
N GLY A 235 -25.32 -5.98 31.34
CA GLY A 235 -23.99 -5.43 31.19
C GLY A 235 -23.77 -4.10 31.89
N ALA A 236 -22.65 -3.47 31.62
CA ALA A 236 -22.29 -2.16 32.15
C ALA A 236 -22.41 -1.09 31.06
N PHE A 237 -23.00 0.04 31.39
CA PHE A 237 -23.28 1.17 30.52
C PHE A 237 -22.60 2.43 31.05
N ARG A 238 -22.05 3.25 30.16
CA ARG A 238 -21.60 4.60 30.50
C ARG A 238 -22.78 5.57 30.39
N LEU A 239 -22.99 6.35 31.42
CA LEU A 239 -24.08 7.33 31.50
C LEU A 239 -23.49 8.71 31.75
N TRP A 240 -23.55 9.58 30.78
CA TRP A 240 -23.23 11.00 30.95
C TRP A 240 -24.47 11.77 31.38
N VAL A 241 -24.45 12.35 32.57
CA VAL A 241 -25.50 13.20 33.09
C VAL A 241 -25.18 14.66 32.73
N LYS A 242 -25.96 15.22 31.81
CA LYS A 242 -25.82 16.62 31.35
C LYS A 242 -26.41 17.60 32.35
#